data_50d4ac0716aa55ad02f742bde051334f
#
_entry.id   50d4ac0716aa55ad02f742bde051334f
#
_cell.length_a   1.000
_cell.length_b   1.000
_cell.length_c   1.000
_cell.angle_alpha   90.00
_cell.angle_beta   90.00
_cell.angle_gamma   90.00
#
_symmetry.space_group_name_H-M   'P 1'
#
loop_
_entity.id
_entity.type
_entity.pdbx_description
1 polymer ?
#
loop_
_entity_poly.entity_id
_entity_poly.type
_entity_poly.pdbx_seq_one_letter_code
_entity_poly.pdbx_strand_id
1 'polypeptide(L)' 'MDRFTVEETNLICIYNTGTREGLLEELFEMQTHLEEDEKELIELTKSVINKISAMSDDDFDIIIPRLVAKFE' A
#
# COMPACT_ATOMS: atom_id res chain seq x y z
N MET A 1 2.87 -15.41 -6.00
CA MET A 1 3.51 -15.27 -4.68
C MET A 1 3.14 -13.92 -4.10
N ASP A 2 2.60 -13.92 -2.90
CA ASP A 2 2.22 -12.69 -2.24
C ASP A 2 3.44 -11.94 -1.76
N ARG A 3 3.61 -10.73 -2.24
CA ARG A 3 4.72 -9.87 -1.86
C ARG A 3 4.39 -9.02 -0.65
N PHE A 4 3.14 -9.06 -0.23
CA PHE A 4 2.63 -8.21 0.85
C PHE A 4 2.20 -9.07 2.02
N THR A 5 2.48 -8.57 3.23
CA THR A 5 1.95 -9.17 4.45
C THR A 5 0.47 -8.83 4.59
N VAL A 6 -0.20 -9.48 5.54
CA VAL A 6 -1.60 -9.19 5.83
C VAL A 6 -1.78 -7.72 6.21
N GLU A 7 -0.89 -7.20 7.03
CA GLU A 7 -0.94 -5.81 7.46
C GLU A 7 -0.75 -4.84 6.30
N GLU A 8 0.19 -5.15 5.41
CA GLU A 8 0.42 -4.35 4.22
C GLU A 8 -0.80 -4.38 3.30
N THR A 9 -1.39 -5.55 3.14
CA THR A 9 -2.58 -5.71 2.31
C THR A 9 -3.76 -4.91 2.87
N ASN A 10 -3.94 -4.93 4.19
CA ASN A 10 -4.97 -4.13 4.83
C ASN A 10 -4.78 -2.64 4.56
N LEU A 11 -3.55 -2.16 4.65
CA LEU A 11 -3.24 -0.77 4.39
C LEU A 11 -3.58 -0.40 2.94
N ILE A 12 -3.22 -1.26 2.01
CA ILE A 12 -3.53 -1.06 0.59
C ILE A 12 -5.04 -0.98 0.39
N CYS A 13 -5.80 -1.88 1.00
CA CYS A 13 -7.25 -1.89 0.86
C CYS A 13 -7.90 -0.60 1.37
N ILE A 14 -7.38 -0.06 2.48
CA ILE A 14 -7.91 1.16 3.08
C ILE A 14 -7.69 2.37 2.16
N TYR A 15 -6.54 2.46 1.55
CA TYR A 15 -6.13 3.66 0.80
C TYR A 15 -6.21 3.49 -0.72
N ASN A 16 -6.67 2.35 -1.19
CA ASN A 16 -6.73 2.08 -2.63
C ASN A 16 -7.67 3.06 -3.34
N THR A 17 -7.12 3.76 -4.34
CA THR A 17 -7.87 4.69 -5.17
C THR A 17 -8.14 4.14 -6.57
N GLY A 18 -7.66 2.94 -6.85
CA GLY A 18 -7.81 2.30 -8.15
C GLY A 18 -6.61 2.46 -9.07
N THR A 19 -5.67 3.35 -8.74
CA THR A 19 -4.46 3.54 -9.53
C THR A 19 -3.22 3.48 -8.65
N ARG A 20 -2.08 3.12 -9.24
CA ARG A 20 -0.82 3.06 -8.53
C ARG A 20 -0.40 4.43 -8.02
N GLU A 21 -0.48 5.44 -8.89
CA GLU A 21 -0.11 6.80 -8.51
C GLU A 21 -1.02 7.35 -7.41
N GLY A 22 -2.32 7.12 -7.53
CA GLY A 22 -3.27 7.57 -6.52
C GLY A 22 -3.01 6.94 -5.16
N LEU A 23 -2.74 5.64 -5.16
CA LEU A 23 -2.42 4.94 -3.92
C LEU A 23 -1.13 5.48 -3.30
N LEU A 24 -0.10 5.70 -4.10
CA LEU A 24 1.16 6.26 -3.60
C LEU A 24 0.95 7.65 -3.01
N GLU A 25 0.18 8.50 -3.66
CA GLU A 25 -0.12 9.83 -3.14
C GLU A 25 -0.82 9.77 -1.79
N GLU A 26 -1.82 8.89 -1.67
CA GLU A 26 -2.54 8.72 -0.41
C GLU A 26 -1.62 8.23 0.70
N LEU A 27 -0.73 7.30 0.39
CA LEU A 27 0.21 6.76 1.36
C LEU A 27 1.23 7.81 1.80
N PHE A 28 1.74 8.62 0.86
CA PHE A 28 2.65 9.70 1.19
C PHE A 28 1.98 10.74 2.07
N GLU A 29 0.77 11.11 1.74
CA GLU A 29 0.01 12.07 2.52
C GLU A 29 -0.24 11.54 3.94
N MET A 30 -0.69 10.30 4.04
CA MET A 30 -0.92 9.66 5.33
C MET A 30 0.37 9.63 6.16
N GLN A 31 1.50 9.33 5.53
CA GLN A 31 2.79 9.26 6.19
C GLN A 31 3.19 10.60 6.82
N THR A 32 2.85 11.72 6.17
CA THR A 32 3.18 13.05 6.71
C THR A 32 2.39 13.38 7.97
N HIS A 33 1.28 12.69 8.21
CA HIS A 33 0.44 12.90 9.38
C HIS A 33 0.76 11.95 10.52
N LEU A 34 1.67 11.00 10.31
CA LEU A 34 2.06 10.06 11.36
C LEU A 34 3.00 10.72 12.35
N GLU A 35 2.81 10.40 13.62
CA GLU A 35 3.65 10.93 14.70
C GLU A 35 4.84 10.02 14.93
N GLU A 36 5.86 10.55 15.62
CA GLU A 36 7.10 9.81 15.86
C GLU A 36 6.91 8.52 16.66
N ASP A 37 5.91 8.46 17.51
CA ASP A 37 5.62 7.28 18.31
C ASP A 37 4.90 6.19 17.52
N GLU A 38 4.46 6.48 16.31
CA GLU A 38 3.79 5.50 15.44
C GLU A 38 4.79 4.78 14.53
N LYS A 39 5.89 4.33 15.08
CA LYS A 39 7.00 3.75 14.32
C LYS A 39 6.60 2.54 13.49
N GLU A 40 5.79 1.65 14.05
CA GLU A 40 5.38 0.45 13.34
C GLU A 40 4.58 0.80 12.08
N LEU A 41 3.67 1.76 12.21
CA LEU A 41 2.87 2.20 11.09
C LEU A 41 3.71 2.96 10.06
N ILE A 42 4.66 3.76 10.52
CA ILE A 42 5.58 4.46 9.63
C ILE A 42 6.39 3.45 8.79
N GLU A 43 6.92 2.43 9.44
CA GLU A 43 7.70 1.41 8.73
C GLU A 43 6.84 0.58 7.79
N LEU A 44 5.64 0.23 8.21
CA LEU A 44 4.68 -0.47 7.37
C LEU A 44 4.36 0.33 6.12
N THR A 45 4.09 1.62 6.28
CA THR A 45 3.79 2.51 5.18
C THR A 45 4.97 2.63 4.22
N LYS A 46 6.17 2.79 4.76
CA LYS A 46 7.39 2.84 3.93
C LYS A 46 7.58 1.57 3.12
N SER A 47 7.34 0.42 3.75
CA SER A 47 7.46 -0.87 3.07
C SER A 47 6.48 -0.98 1.91
N VAL A 48 5.23 -0.60 2.13
CA VAL A 48 4.21 -0.61 1.08
C VAL A 48 4.58 0.35 -0.04
N ILE A 49 4.99 1.57 0.29
CA ILE A 49 5.41 2.56 -0.70
C ILE A 49 6.55 2.02 -1.56
N ASN A 50 7.55 1.42 -0.93
CA ASN A 50 8.70 0.87 -1.65
C ASN A 50 8.27 -0.25 -2.60
N LYS A 51 7.40 -1.13 -2.16
CA LYS A 51 6.91 -2.25 -2.97
C LYS A 51 6.07 -1.76 -4.14
N ILE A 52 5.16 -0.84 -3.89
CA ILE A 52 4.29 -0.28 -4.93
C ILE A 52 5.12 0.52 -5.94
N SER A 53 6.10 1.29 -5.47
CA SER A 53 6.98 2.06 -6.35
C SER A 53 7.83 1.18 -7.25
N ALA A 54 8.20 0.00 -6.77
CA ALA A 54 9.03 -0.93 -7.51
C ALA A 54 8.28 -1.69 -8.59
N MET A 55 6.95 -1.77 -8.50
CA MET A 55 6.17 -2.48 -9.51
C MET A 55 5.73 -1.55 -10.63
N SER A 56 5.44 -2.14 -11.81
CA SER A 56 4.89 -1.39 -12.93
C SER A 56 3.39 -1.17 -12.75
N ASP A 57 2.83 -0.28 -13.56
CA ASP A 57 1.38 -0.07 -13.58
C ASP A 57 0.65 -1.35 -13.96
N ASP A 58 1.20 -2.11 -14.91
CA ASP A 58 0.62 -3.38 -15.31
C ASP A 58 0.59 -4.39 -14.16
N ASP A 59 1.69 -4.50 -13.43
CA ASP A 59 1.77 -5.37 -12.28
C ASP A 59 0.78 -4.95 -11.20
N PHE A 60 0.66 -3.66 -10.97
CA PHE A 60 -0.30 -3.13 -10.01
C PHE A 60 -1.72 -3.53 -10.39
N ASP A 61 -2.07 -3.36 -11.66
CA ASP A 61 -3.42 -3.67 -12.14
C ASP A 61 -3.76 -5.16 -12.03
N ILE A 62 -2.74 -6.02 -12.06
CA ILE A 62 -2.94 -7.46 -11.92
C ILE A 62 -3.00 -7.87 -10.44
N ILE A 63 -2.07 -7.38 -9.64
CA ILE A 63 -1.87 -7.84 -8.27
C ILE A 63 -2.90 -7.24 -7.30
N ILE A 64 -3.13 -5.95 -7.37
CA ILE A 64 -3.96 -5.27 -6.38
C ILE A 64 -5.41 -5.74 -6.37
N PRO A 65 -6.09 -5.91 -7.51
CA PRO A 65 -7.46 -6.45 -7.47
C PRO A 65 -7.57 -7.82 -6.80
N ARG A 66 -6.53 -8.65 -6.96
CA ARG A 66 -6.50 -9.96 -6.31
C ARG A 66 -6.34 -9.86 -4.80
N LEU A 67 -5.51 -8.91 -4.35
CA LEU A 67 -5.32 -8.69 -2.91
C LEU A 67 -6.61 -8.18 -2.27
N VAL A 68 -7.24 -7.20 -2.88
CA VAL A 68 -8.48 -6.62 -2.36
C VAL A 68 -9.60 -7.65 -2.33
N ALA A 69 -9.71 -8.48 -3.35
CA ALA A 69 -10.75 -9.51 -3.43
C ALA A 69 -10.68 -10.52 -2.27
N LYS A 70 -9.49 -10.77 -1.74
CA LYS A 70 -9.32 -11.70 -0.62
C LYS A 70 -9.93 -11.19 0.69
N PHE A 71 -10.14 -9.89 0.79
CA PHE A 71 -10.64 -9.27 2.02
C PHE A 71 -12.09 -8.84 1.93
N GLU A 72 -12.71 -9.10 0.82
CA GLU A 72 -14.16 -8.89 0.65
C GLU A 72 -14.95 -10.21 0.92
#